data_89bb814db458c1845ec26c18a00fb31a
#
_entry.id   89bb814db458c1845ec26c18a00fb31a
#
_cell.length_a   1.000
_cell.length_b   1.000
_cell.length_c   1.000
_cell.angle_alpha   90.00
_cell.angle_beta   90.00
_cell.angle_gamma   90.00
#
_symmetry.space_group_name_H-M   'P 1'
#
loop_
_entity.id
_entity.type
_entity.pdbx_description
1 polymer ?
#
loop_
_entity_poly.entity_id
_entity_poly.type
_entity_poly.pdbx_seq_one_letter_code
_entity_poly.pdbx_strand_id
1 'polypeptide(L)'
;TQKWTLFPYTTLFRSMWGLGLSMDELAELGSEIGSDVSFCVYGGTALATGRGEKIQHLPAPPPCWVVLSKPTLGVSTQSVYKNLDLSAAQHPNTEAMVEALKKGDYYGICKNVGNTFEGVTLQMHEEVGQIKEQMKQAGADAVLMSGSGPTVFSLVEHDARAQRIYNSLKGFCTEVFMVRMLGYREPLDK
;
A
#
# COMPACT_ATOMS: atom_id res chain seq x y z
N THR A 1 7.58 -17.95 12.28
CA THR A 1 8.25 -16.74 12.81
C THR A 1 7.57 -15.51 12.22
N GLN A 2 6.64 -14.94 12.99
CA GLN A 2 5.95 -13.70 12.65
C GLN A 2 6.94 -12.54 12.65
N LYS A 3 7.33 -12.07 11.49
CA LYS A 3 8.33 -11.03 11.39
C LYS A 3 7.79 -9.61 11.22
N TRP A 4 6.51 -9.35 11.06
CA TRP A 4 6.04 -8.01 10.68
C TRP A 4 4.71 -7.63 11.30
N THR A 5 4.73 -7.31 12.58
CA THR A 5 3.68 -6.54 13.21
C THR A 5 4.31 -5.44 14.08
N LEU A 6 4.81 -4.39 13.45
CA LEU A 6 5.15 -3.15 14.16
C LEU A 6 3.91 -2.56 14.86
N PHE A 7 2.74 -2.85 14.35
CA PHE A 7 1.46 -2.27 14.73
C PHE A 7 0.92 -2.65 16.10
N PRO A 8 0.79 -3.94 16.45
CA PRO A 8 0.30 -4.32 17.78
C PRO A 8 1.27 -3.93 18.88
N TYR A 9 2.58 -3.87 18.57
CA TYR A 9 3.59 -3.61 19.58
C TYR A 9 3.61 -2.15 20.02
N THR A 10 3.40 -1.18 19.16
CA THR A 10 3.40 0.25 19.56
C THR A 10 2.26 0.52 20.54
N THR A 11 1.06 0.04 20.24
CA THR A 11 -0.08 0.17 21.14
C THR A 11 0.09 -0.69 22.41
N LEU A 12 0.64 -1.90 22.26
CA LEU A 12 0.92 -2.77 23.39
C LEU A 12 1.95 -2.13 24.33
N PHE A 13 3.05 -1.60 23.81
CA PHE A 13 4.07 -0.94 24.62
C PHE A 13 3.57 0.36 25.26
N ARG A 14 2.76 1.16 24.55
CA ARG A 14 2.07 2.32 25.12
C ARG A 14 1.28 1.92 26.36
N SER A 15 0.47 0.87 26.26
CA SER A 15 -0.35 0.38 27.36
C SER A 15 0.48 -0.28 28.45
N MET A 16 1.47 -1.09 28.11
CA MET A 16 2.36 -1.77 29.08
C MET A 16 3.22 -0.79 29.89
N TRP A 17 3.67 0.29 29.27
CA TRP A 17 4.51 1.29 29.94
C TRP A 17 3.71 2.43 30.54
N GLY A 18 2.38 2.44 30.39
CA GLY A 18 1.50 3.45 30.98
C GLY A 18 1.83 4.88 30.52
N LEU A 19 2.30 5.05 29.28
CA LEU A 19 2.79 6.33 28.78
C LEU A 19 1.71 7.40 28.67
N GLY A 20 0.43 7.01 28.61
CA GLY A 20 -0.71 7.92 28.53
C GLY A 20 -0.75 8.81 27.27
N LEU A 21 0.10 8.52 26.26
CA LEU A 21 0.15 9.29 25.01
C LEU A 21 -1.12 9.09 24.20
N SER A 22 -1.64 10.16 23.62
CA SER A 22 -2.70 10.09 22.60
C SER A 22 -2.18 9.50 21.30
N MET A 23 -3.09 9.12 20.39
CA MET A 23 -2.71 8.64 19.06
C MET A 23 -2.00 9.73 18.26
N ASP A 24 -2.39 10.99 18.45
CA ASP A 24 -1.77 12.14 17.77
C ASP A 24 -0.33 12.35 18.24
N GLU A 25 -0.07 12.29 19.55
CA GLU A 25 1.28 12.38 20.11
C GLU A 25 2.16 11.21 19.64
N LEU A 26 1.60 10.00 19.54
CA LEU A 26 2.32 8.84 19.00
C LEU A 26 2.63 9.01 17.51
N ALA A 27 1.70 9.55 16.75
CA ALA A 27 1.89 9.80 15.31
C ALA A 27 2.94 10.89 15.07
N GLU A 28 2.97 11.93 15.92
CA GLU A 28 3.97 12.99 15.87
C GLU A 28 5.37 12.42 16.14
N LEU A 29 5.54 11.69 17.24
CA LEU A 29 6.79 10.98 17.53
C LEU A 29 7.18 9.99 16.43
N GLY A 30 6.19 9.30 15.86
CA GLY A 30 6.39 8.39 14.73
C GLY A 30 6.95 9.09 13.49
N SER A 31 6.54 10.34 13.24
CA SER A 31 7.01 11.14 12.10
C SER A 31 8.51 11.43 12.13
N GLU A 32 9.11 11.48 13.33
CA GLU A 32 10.56 11.66 13.53
C GLU A 32 11.35 10.42 13.10
N ILE A 33 10.72 9.23 13.17
CA ILE A 33 11.34 7.95 12.78
C ILE A 33 11.24 7.75 11.26
N GLY A 34 10.11 8.10 10.66
CA GLY A 34 9.90 7.96 9.22
C GLY A 34 8.52 8.42 8.76
N SER A 35 8.44 8.85 7.52
CA SER A 35 7.24 9.45 6.92
C SER A 35 5.99 8.56 7.00
N ASP A 36 6.16 7.25 6.89
CA ASP A 36 5.03 6.30 6.87
C ASP A 36 4.60 5.86 8.28
N VAL A 37 5.39 6.19 9.32
CA VAL A 37 5.14 5.71 10.69
C VAL A 37 3.88 6.33 11.27
N SER A 38 3.62 7.61 11.00
CA SER A 38 2.38 8.28 11.44
C SER A 38 1.13 7.56 10.93
N PHE A 39 1.10 7.22 9.63
CA PHE A 39 0.01 6.41 9.07
C PHE A 39 -0.07 5.04 9.72
N CYS A 40 1.08 4.44 9.98
CA CYS A 40 1.14 3.17 10.68
C CYS A 40 0.55 3.21 12.10
N VAL A 41 0.66 4.27 12.83
CA VAL A 41 0.02 4.46 14.15
C VAL A 41 -1.51 4.46 14.03
N TYR A 42 -2.05 5.23 13.11
CA TYR A 42 -3.50 5.33 12.93
C TYR A 42 -4.11 4.09 12.24
N GLY A 43 -3.49 3.61 11.18
CA GLY A 43 -4.03 2.56 10.32
C GLY A 43 -5.26 2.99 9.52
N GLY A 44 -5.98 2.02 8.96
CA GLY A 44 -7.18 2.26 8.15
C GLY A 44 -6.87 2.79 6.76
N THR A 45 -7.73 3.70 6.26
CA THR A 45 -7.57 4.37 4.97
C THR A 45 -7.42 5.86 5.20
N ALA A 46 -6.39 6.45 4.63
CA ALA A 46 -6.11 7.87 4.83
C ALA A 46 -5.40 8.51 3.63
N LEU A 47 -5.57 9.82 3.50
CA LEU A 47 -4.73 10.67 2.67
C LEU A 47 -3.61 11.23 3.54
N ALA A 48 -2.37 10.89 3.21
CA ALA A 48 -1.18 11.45 3.81
C ALA A 48 -0.63 12.58 2.93
N THR A 49 -0.36 13.73 3.54
CA THR A 49 0.19 14.92 2.85
C THR A 49 1.40 15.48 3.60
N GLY A 50 2.03 16.51 3.03
CA GLY A 50 3.31 16.98 3.55
C GLY A 50 4.42 16.00 3.22
N ARG A 51 5.19 15.57 4.22
CA ARG A 51 6.18 14.48 4.12
C ARG A 51 5.59 13.12 4.50
N GLY A 52 4.24 13.04 4.75
CA GLY A 52 3.52 11.87 5.24
C GLY A 52 2.95 12.03 6.67
N GLU A 53 3.27 13.13 7.35
CA GLU A 53 2.85 13.40 8.73
C GLU A 53 1.43 13.91 8.87
N LYS A 54 0.88 14.52 7.81
CA LYS A 54 -0.49 15.05 7.84
C LYS A 54 -1.46 14.00 7.35
N ILE A 55 -2.14 13.37 8.29
CA ILE A 55 -3.07 12.25 8.03
C ILE A 55 -4.52 12.78 8.04
N GLN A 56 -5.21 12.55 6.92
CA GLN A 56 -6.65 12.76 6.81
C GLN A 56 -7.34 11.41 6.60
N HIS A 57 -8.12 10.97 7.58
CA HIS A 57 -8.86 9.72 7.49
C HIS A 57 -9.92 9.76 6.38
N LEU A 58 -10.03 8.65 5.67
CA LEU A 58 -10.99 8.43 4.60
C LEU A 58 -11.81 7.16 4.89
N PRO A 59 -13.00 7.03 4.27
CA PRO A 59 -13.77 5.80 4.35
C PRO A 59 -12.96 4.60 3.84
N ALA A 60 -13.19 3.44 4.45
CA ALA A 60 -12.60 2.19 3.95
C ALA A 60 -13.06 1.90 2.52
N PRO A 61 -12.20 1.36 1.65
CA PRO A 61 -12.61 0.93 0.33
C PRO A 61 -13.62 -0.23 0.42
N PRO A 62 -14.43 -0.44 -0.62
CA PRO A 62 -15.30 -1.61 -0.70
C PRO A 62 -14.51 -2.91 -0.52
N PRO A 63 -15.13 -3.96 0.06
CA PRO A 63 -14.49 -5.25 0.25
C PRO A 63 -14.01 -5.83 -1.09
N CYS A 64 -12.73 -6.15 -1.18
CA CYS A 64 -12.14 -6.81 -2.33
C CYS A 64 -11.00 -7.75 -1.91
N TRP A 65 -10.48 -8.49 -2.85
CA TRP A 65 -9.26 -9.27 -2.68
C TRP A 65 -8.03 -8.47 -3.10
N VAL A 66 -6.94 -8.71 -2.42
CA VAL A 66 -5.62 -8.17 -2.75
C VAL A 66 -4.67 -9.34 -2.97
N VAL A 67 -4.06 -9.39 -4.15
CA VAL A 67 -2.94 -10.32 -4.39
C VAL A 67 -1.66 -9.51 -4.41
N LEU A 68 -0.73 -9.87 -3.52
CA LEU A 68 0.57 -9.22 -3.42
C LEU A 68 1.65 -10.17 -3.92
N SER A 69 2.61 -9.63 -4.65
CA SER A 69 3.81 -10.37 -5.02
C SER A 69 5.04 -9.49 -4.85
N LYS A 70 6.09 -10.08 -4.28
CA LYS A 70 7.38 -9.43 -4.11
C LYS A 70 8.47 -10.31 -4.73
N PRO A 71 9.22 -9.80 -5.72
CA PRO A 71 10.39 -10.49 -6.23
C PRO A 71 11.51 -10.52 -5.17
N THR A 72 12.48 -11.39 -5.36
CA THR A 72 13.61 -11.55 -4.43
C THR A 72 14.59 -10.38 -4.42
N LEU A 73 14.52 -9.53 -5.44
CA LEU A 73 15.35 -8.32 -5.55
C LEU A 73 15.00 -7.27 -4.49
N GLY A 74 15.97 -6.46 -4.11
CA GLY A 74 15.79 -5.27 -3.29
C GLY A 74 15.85 -4.00 -4.14
N VAL A 75 14.97 -3.03 -3.88
CA VAL A 75 14.99 -1.71 -4.51
C VAL A 75 15.43 -0.67 -3.50
N SER A 76 16.46 0.11 -3.85
CA SER A 76 16.90 1.24 -3.03
C SER A 76 16.00 2.44 -3.29
N THR A 77 15.21 2.84 -2.30
CA THR A 77 14.37 4.05 -2.35
C THR A 77 15.19 5.28 -2.75
N GLN A 78 16.41 5.42 -2.20
CA GLN A 78 17.31 6.52 -2.55
C GLN A 78 17.70 6.51 -4.04
N SER A 79 17.91 5.34 -4.62
CA SER A 79 18.24 5.21 -6.04
C SER A 79 17.06 5.60 -6.92
N VAL A 80 15.84 5.19 -6.55
CA VAL A 80 14.62 5.58 -7.28
C VAL A 80 14.42 7.09 -7.25
N TYR A 81 14.57 7.73 -6.10
CA TYR A 81 14.49 9.21 -5.98
C TYR A 81 15.54 9.94 -6.83
N LYS A 82 16.78 9.44 -6.88
CA LYS A 82 17.85 10.05 -7.69
C LYS A 82 17.59 9.99 -9.19
N ASN A 83 16.87 8.98 -9.65
CA ASN A 83 16.55 8.78 -11.07
C ASN A 83 15.16 9.31 -11.45
N LEU A 84 14.42 9.89 -10.50
CA LEU A 84 13.07 10.41 -10.75
C LEU A 84 13.17 11.80 -11.39
N ASP A 85 12.68 11.91 -12.62
CA ASP A 85 12.42 13.20 -13.26
C ASP A 85 10.99 13.65 -12.94
N LEU A 86 10.86 14.57 -12.01
CA LEU A 86 9.56 15.10 -11.58
C LEU A 86 8.83 15.85 -12.70
N SER A 87 9.56 16.38 -13.71
CA SER A 87 8.95 17.11 -14.81
C SER A 87 8.27 16.19 -15.83
N ALA A 88 8.74 14.96 -15.95
CA ALA A 88 8.19 13.93 -16.84
C ALA A 88 7.34 12.89 -16.11
N ALA A 89 7.30 12.93 -14.78
CA ALA A 89 6.60 11.94 -13.96
C ALA A 89 5.09 12.10 -14.06
N GLN A 90 4.39 10.97 -14.21
CA GLN A 90 2.93 10.95 -14.14
C GLN A 90 2.49 11.01 -12.67
N HIS A 91 1.70 12.03 -12.33
CA HIS A 91 1.11 12.17 -11.01
C HIS A 91 -0.29 11.54 -10.98
N PRO A 92 -0.57 10.64 -10.03
CA PRO A 92 -1.91 10.10 -9.84
C PRO A 92 -2.93 11.21 -9.53
N ASN A 93 -4.17 11.02 -9.98
CA ASN A 93 -5.26 11.93 -9.63
C ASN A 93 -5.78 11.63 -8.23
N THR A 94 -5.14 12.24 -7.22
CA THR A 94 -5.45 12.03 -5.81
C THR A 94 -6.89 12.47 -5.47
N GLU A 95 -7.37 13.57 -6.07
CA GLU A 95 -8.72 14.07 -5.83
C GLU A 95 -9.79 13.08 -6.31
N ALA A 96 -9.61 12.53 -7.51
CA ALA A 96 -10.51 11.51 -8.04
C ALA A 96 -10.47 10.21 -7.20
N MET A 97 -9.31 9.83 -6.67
CA MET A 97 -9.19 8.70 -5.75
C MET A 97 -9.96 8.96 -4.45
N VAL A 98 -9.80 10.12 -3.83
CA VAL A 98 -10.52 10.51 -2.61
C VAL A 98 -12.05 10.52 -2.84
N GLU A 99 -12.51 11.04 -3.97
CA GLU A 99 -13.93 11.02 -4.33
C GLU A 99 -14.47 9.60 -4.54
N ALA A 100 -13.70 8.71 -5.18
CA ALA A 100 -14.08 7.32 -5.36
C ALA A 100 -14.19 6.59 -4.01
N LEU A 101 -13.24 6.82 -3.08
CA LEU A 101 -13.28 6.28 -1.73
C LEU A 101 -14.51 6.77 -0.95
N LYS A 102 -14.79 8.08 -0.98
CA LYS A 102 -15.97 8.66 -0.30
C LYS A 102 -17.29 8.10 -0.82
N LYS A 103 -17.36 7.76 -2.11
CA LYS A 103 -18.55 7.17 -2.75
C LYS A 103 -18.64 5.65 -2.59
N GLY A 104 -17.59 5.00 -2.11
CA GLY A 104 -17.49 3.54 -2.11
C GLY A 104 -17.47 2.95 -3.54
N ASP A 105 -16.94 3.70 -4.50
CA ASP A 105 -16.88 3.30 -5.91
C ASP A 105 -15.61 2.46 -6.17
N TYR A 106 -15.77 1.14 -6.13
CA TYR A 106 -14.67 0.20 -6.35
C TYR A 106 -13.97 0.41 -7.70
N TYR A 107 -14.74 0.56 -8.78
CA TYR A 107 -14.15 0.73 -10.12
C TYR A 107 -13.52 2.10 -10.30
N GLY A 108 -14.08 3.12 -9.67
CA GLY A 108 -13.45 4.44 -9.56
C GLY A 108 -12.11 4.37 -8.84
N ILE A 109 -12.01 3.61 -7.75
CA ILE A 109 -10.73 3.35 -7.05
C ILE A 109 -9.76 2.65 -8.00
N CYS A 110 -10.16 1.55 -8.64
CA CYS A 110 -9.32 0.79 -9.57
C CYS A 110 -8.80 1.66 -10.73
N LYS A 111 -9.60 2.59 -11.22
CA LYS A 111 -9.22 3.50 -12.31
C LYS A 111 -8.20 4.56 -11.90
N ASN A 112 -8.22 4.96 -10.62
CA ASN A 112 -7.40 6.07 -10.13
C ASN A 112 -6.16 5.61 -9.34
N VAL A 113 -5.88 4.32 -9.22
CA VAL A 113 -4.61 3.86 -8.65
C VAL A 113 -3.45 4.33 -9.54
N GLY A 114 -2.40 4.84 -8.92
CA GLY A 114 -1.23 5.30 -9.64
C GLY A 114 -0.05 5.50 -8.70
N ASN A 115 1.16 5.44 -9.25
CA ASN A 115 2.40 5.60 -8.50
C ASN A 115 3.45 6.30 -9.35
N THR A 116 3.84 7.48 -8.94
CA THR A 116 4.85 8.32 -9.61
C THR A 116 6.20 7.61 -9.79
N PHE A 117 6.57 6.71 -8.88
CA PHE A 117 7.84 5.98 -8.93
C PHE A 117 7.85 4.82 -9.92
N GLU A 118 6.68 4.34 -10.38
CA GLU A 118 6.62 3.16 -11.26
C GLU A 118 7.46 3.31 -12.52
N GLY A 119 7.38 4.47 -13.18
CA GLY A 119 8.11 4.70 -14.42
C GLY A 119 9.61 4.46 -14.28
N VAL A 120 10.20 4.87 -13.17
CA VAL A 120 11.62 4.69 -12.87
C VAL A 120 11.92 3.24 -12.48
N THR A 121 11.16 2.71 -11.53
CA THR A 121 11.46 1.36 -10.99
C THR A 121 11.28 0.27 -12.05
N LEU A 122 10.28 0.39 -12.92
CA LEU A 122 10.05 -0.57 -14.01
C LEU A 122 11.18 -0.54 -15.06
N GLN A 123 11.81 0.62 -15.29
CA GLN A 123 12.98 0.71 -16.16
C GLN A 123 14.23 0.09 -15.54
N MET A 124 14.37 0.19 -14.22
CA MET A 124 15.53 -0.35 -13.50
C MET A 124 15.41 -1.85 -13.23
N HIS A 125 14.19 -2.37 -13.11
CA HIS A 125 13.88 -3.73 -12.65
C HIS A 125 12.75 -4.35 -13.47
N GLU A 126 13.12 -5.02 -14.55
CA GLU A 126 12.17 -5.64 -15.50
C GLU A 126 11.23 -6.67 -14.83
N GLU A 127 11.72 -7.39 -13.81
CA GLU A 127 10.93 -8.39 -13.09
C GLU A 127 9.66 -7.79 -12.46
N VAL A 128 9.72 -6.54 -11.98
CA VAL A 128 8.55 -5.84 -11.43
C VAL A 128 7.50 -5.62 -12.51
N GLY A 129 7.93 -5.27 -13.73
CA GLY A 129 7.07 -5.12 -14.90
C GLY A 129 6.42 -6.44 -15.32
N GLN A 130 7.18 -7.53 -15.30
CA GLN A 130 6.69 -8.87 -15.61
C GLN A 130 5.60 -9.30 -14.64
N ILE A 131 5.78 -9.07 -13.34
CA ILE A 131 4.77 -9.36 -12.32
C ILE A 131 3.48 -8.56 -12.58
N LYS A 132 3.61 -7.25 -12.86
CA LYS A 132 2.45 -6.39 -13.18
C LYS A 132 1.68 -6.91 -14.38
N GLU A 133 2.39 -7.24 -15.44
CA GLU A 133 1.78 -7.71 -16.67
C GLU A 133 1.08 -9.07 -16.47
N GLN A 134 1.71 -9.99 -15.74
CA GLN A 134 1.09 -11.28 -15.39
C GLN A 134 -0.20 -11.11 -14.58
N MET A 135 -0.22 -10.17 -13.59
CA MET A 135 -1.43 -9.89 -12.83
C MET A 135 -2.56 -9.35 -13.71
N LYS A 136 -2.25 -8.44 -14.65
CA LYS A 136 -3.23 -7.91 -15.61
C LYS A 136 -3.79 -9.00 -16.52
N GLN A 137 -2.92 -9.80 -17.12
CA GLN A 137 -3.33 -10.91 -18.01
C GLN A 137 -4.16 -11.96 -17.27
N ALA A 138 -3.90 -12.19 -16.00
CA ALA A 138 -4.69 -13.09 -15.16
C ALA A 138 -6.04 -12.50 -14.72
N GLY A 139 -6.34 -11.22 -15.04
CA GLY A 139 -7.65 -10.59 -14.86
C GLY A 139 -7.79 -9.76 -13.59
N ALA A 140 -6.73 -9.08 -13.15
CA ALA A 140 -6.81 -8.09 -12.09
C ALA A 140 -7.62 -6.85 -12.53
N ASP A 141 -8.42 -6.29 -11.62
CA ASP A 141 -9.19 -5.08 -11.87
C ASP A 141 -8.29 -3.82 -11.82
N ALA A 142 -7.27 -3.85 -10.98
CA ALA A 142 -6.20 -2.87 -10.96
C ALA A 142 -4.88 -3.52 -10.52
N VAL A 143 -3.74 -2.98 -10.98
CA VAL A 143 -2.40 -3.45 -10.59
C VAL A 143 -1.50 -2.25 -10.35
N LEU A 144 -0.83 -2.23 -9.21
CA LEU A 144 0.05 -1.15 -8.82
C LEU A 144 1.29 -1.65 -8.07
N MET A 145 2.41 -0.97 -8.28
CA MET A 145 3.60 -1.13 -7.44
C MET A 145 3.42 -0.32 -6.15
N SER A 146 3.80 -0.89 -5.02
CA SER A 146 3.74 -0.24 -3.71
C SER A 146 5.01 0.59 -3.44
N GLY A 147 4.84 1.88 -3.18
CA GLY A 147 5.94 2.79 -2.83
C GLY A 147 7.03 2.82 -3.90
N SER A 148 8.29 2.76 -3.53
CA SER A 148 9.43 2.65 -4.44
C SER A 148 9.60 1.24 -5.04
N GLY A 149 8.75 0.30 -4.69
CA GLY A 149 8.83 -1.11 -5.08
C GLY A 149 9.70 -1.94 -4.13
N PRO A 150 10.01 -3.20 -4.47
CA PRO A 150 9.58 -3.92 -5.67
C PRO A 150 8.21 -4.61 -5.54
N THR A 151 7.52 -4.48 -4.39
CA THR A 151 6.24 -5.15 -4.16
C THR A 151 5.18 -4.64 -5.13
N VAL A 152 4.49 -5.55 -5.80
CA VAL A 152 3.33 -5.29 -6.65
C VAL A 152 2.09 -5.86 -6.00
N PHE A 153 0.99 -5.13 -6.07
CA PHE A 153 -0.30 -5.63 -5.64
C PHE A 153 -1.37 -5.44 -6.72
N SER A 154 -2.38 -6.29 -6.68
CA SER A 154 -3.57 -6.14 -7.49
C SER A 154 -4.82 -6.06 -6.64
N LEU A 155 -5.81 -5.32 -7.12
CA LEU A 155 -7.17 -5.29 -6.58
C LEU A 155 -8.04 -6.20 -7.43
N VAL A 156 -8.88 -7.00 -6.78
CA VAL A 156 -9.73 -7.99 -7.45
C VAL A 156 -11.04 -8.14 -6.68
N GLU A 157 -12.16 -7.92 -7.37
CA GLU A 157 -13.48 -8.00 -6.73
C GLU A 157 -13.85 -9.43 -6.35
N HIS A 158 -13.54 -10.41 -7.23
CA HIS A 158 -14.01 -11.79 -7.12
C HIS A 158 -12.91 -12.78 -6.73
N ASP A 159 -13.22 -13.65 -5.76
CA ASP A 159 -12.33 -14.68 -5.23
C ASP A 159 -11.69 -15.55 -6.33
N ALA A 160 -12.49 -16.08 -7.26
CA ALA A 160 -11.99 -16.97 -8.31
C ALA A 160 -10.95 -16.31 -9.22
N ARG A 161 -11.06 -14.99 -9.47
CA ARG A 161 -10.05 -14.23 -10.21
C ARG A 161 -8.80 -14.00 -9.37
N ALA A 162 -8.97 -13.67 -8.09
CA ALA A 162 -7.84 -13.52 -7.17
C ALA A 162 -7.03 -14.81 -7.04
N GLN A 163 -7.72 -15.96 -6.94
CA GLN A 163 -7.06 -17.28 -6.90
C GLN A 163 -6.31 -17.59 -8.20
N ARG A 164 -6.86 -17.21 -9.37
CA ARG A 164 -6.19 -17.37 -10.67
C ARG A 164 -4.90 -16.55 -10.73
N ILE A 165 -4.94 -15.28 -10.28
CA ILE A 165 -3.77 -14.40 -10.23
C ILE A 165 -2.73 -14.99 -9.29
N TYR A 166 -3.13 -15.38 -8.09
CA TYR A 166 -2.25 -16.02 -7.12
C TYR A 166 -1.54 -17.24 -7.71
N ASN A 167 -2.28 -18.15 -8.34
CA ASN A 167 -1.72 -19.37 -8.91
C ASN A 167 -0.78 -19.06 -10.10
N SER A 168 -1.10 -18.05 -10.91
CA SER A 168 -0.24 -17.66 -12.05
C SER A 168 1.11 -17.11 -11.60
N LEU A 169 1.16 -16.48 -10.44
CA LEU A 169 2.40 -15.92 -9.88
C LEU A 169 3.23 -16.94 -9.13
N LYS A 170 2.61 -17.91 -8.48
CA LYS A 170 3.31 -18.98 -7.75
C LYS A 170 4.28 -19.79 -8.60
N GLY A 171 4.10 -19.79 -9.92
CA GLY A 171 4.98 -20.47 -10.85
C GLY A 171 6.37 -19.84 -11.00
N PHE A 172 6.53 -18.54 -10.68
CA PHE A 172 7.80 -17.83 -10.84
C PHE A 172 8.14 -16.85 -9.69
N CYS A 173 7.22 -16.57 -8.79
CA CYS A 173 7.47 -15.74 -7.61
C CYS A 173 7.42 -16.57 -6.34
N THR A 174 8.40 -16.36 -5.46
CA THR A 174 8.48 -17.05 -4.15
C THR A 174 7.55 -16.42 -3.11
N GLU A 175 7.46 -15.09 -3.09
CA GLU A 175 6.63 -14.34 -2.15
C GLU A 175 5.33 -13.89 -2.83
N VAL A 176 4.28 -14.69 -2.71
CA VAL A 176 2.93 -14.36 -3.22
C VAL A 176 1.93 -14.60 -2.12
N PHE A 177 1.08 -13.61 -1.88
CA PHE A 177 0.03 -13.64 -0.86
C PHE A 177 -1.31 -13.24 -1.46
N MET A 178 -2.38 -13.87 -1.03
CA MET A 178 -3.75 -13.52 -1.34
C MET A 178 -4.49 -13.24 -0.05
N VAL A 179 -4.97 -12.01 0.12
CA VAL A 179 -5.59 -11.53 1.35
C VAL A 179 -6.85 -10.72 1.05
N ARG A 180 -7.70 -10.55 2.05
CA ARG A 180 -8.82 -9.59 1.96
C ARG A 180 -8.33 -8.19 2.23
N MET A 181 -8.88 -7.22 1.50
CA MET A 181 -8.72 -5.80 1.84
C MET A 181 -9.24 -5.58 3.26
N LEU A 182 -8.44 -4.92 4.08
CA LEU A 182 -8.88 -4.51 5.41
C LEU A 182 -9.94 -3.41 5.27
N GLY A 183 -11.07 -3.62 5.93
CA GLY A 183 -12.09 -2.59 6.09
C GLY A 183 -11.73 -1.59 7.18
N TYR A 184 -12.78 -1.07 7.84
CA TYR A 184 -12.62 -0.20 9.01
C TYR A 184 -11.89 -0.94 10.14
N ARG A 185 -10.91 -0.27 10.73
CA ARG A 185 -10.28 -0.71 11.97
C ARG A 185 -10.79 0.16 13.10
N GLU A 186 -11.39 -0.45 14.11
CA GLU A 186 -11.71 0.29 15.32
C GLU A 186 -10.42 0.80 15.99
N PRO A 187 -10.39 2.05 16.45
CA PRO A 187 -9.29 2.53 17.28
C PRO A 187 -9.13 1.64 18.51
N LEU A 188 -7.90 1.32 18.86
CA LEU A 188 -7.60 0.46 20.01
C LEU A 188 -7.76 1.19 21.36
N ASP A 189 -8.37 2.36 21.37
CA ASP A 189 -8.68 3.14 22.56
C ASP A 189 -10.06 2.74 23.11
N LYS A 190 -10.10 1.59 23.77
CA LYS A 190 -11.07 1.28 24.82
C LYS A 190 -10.32 0.65 25.99
#